data_1307a0b49a8ead514040fcfb77a0c70f
#
_entry.id   1307a0b49a8ead514040fcfb77a0c70f
#
_cell.length_a   1.000
_cell.length_b   1.000
_cell.length_c   1.000
_cell.angle_alpha   90.00
_cell.angle_beta   90.00
_cell.angle_gamma   90.00
#
_symmetry.space_group_name_H-M   'P 1'
#
loop_
_entity.id
_entity.type
_entity.pdbx_description
1 polymer ?
#
loop_
_entity_poly.entity_id
_entity_poly.type
_entity_poly.pdbx_seq_one_letter_code
_entity_poly.pdbx_strand_id
1 'polypeptide(L)'
;ATSESLKYFLTRSRGSQLGAWASDQSSIISARGVLVSKLEEVKQKFSAGEVPLPSFWGGYRLEPESMEFWQSQSDRLHDRFEYTRDANGDWVIARLSP
;
A
#
# COMPACT_ATOMS: atom_id res chain seq x y z
N ALA A 1 -10.80 -5.70 1.09
CA ALA A 1 -12.23 -5.54 0.85
C ALA A 1 -12.58 -4.09 0.54
N THR A 2 -13.71 -3.86 -0.11
CA THR A 2 -14.14 -2.52 -0.54
C THR A 2 -14.25 -1.53 0.62
N SER A 3 -14.73 -1.97 1.79
CA SER A 3 -14.86 -1.12 2.98
C SER A 3 -13.52 -0.62 3.52
N GLU A 4 -12.50 -1.45 3.48
CA GLU A 4 -11.14 -1.05 3.90
C GLU A 4 -10.52 -0.11 2.88
N SER A 5 -10.70 -0.40 1.59
CA SER A 5 -10.24 0.47 0.50
C SER A 5 -10.87 1.85 0.61
N LEU A 6 -12.17 1.93 0.88
CA LEU A 6 -12.89 3.19 1.07
C LEU A 6 -12.36 3.96 2.28
N LYS A 7 -12.19 3.28 3.42
CA LYS A 7 -11.64 3.90 4.63
C LYS A 7 -10.27 4.54 4.35
N TYR A 8 -9.38 3.79 3.74
CA TYR A 8 -8.04 4.30 3.43
C TYR A 8 -8.08 5.43 2.40
N PHE A 9 -8.88 5.28 1.35
CA PHE A 9 -9.05 6.32 0.33
C PHE A 9 -9.49 7.66 0.92
N LEU A 10 -10.43 7.64 1.87
CA LEU A 10 -10.92 8.85 2.54
C LEU A 10 -9.85 9.54 3.40
N THR A 11 -8.81 8.83 3.83
CA THR A 11 -7.70 9.44 4.58
C THR A 11 -6.71 10.17 3.67
N ARG A 12 -6.75 9.95 2.38
CA ARG A 12 -5.82 10.56 1.43
C ARG A 12 -6.20 11.99 1.12
N SER A 13 -5.21 12.80 0.77
CA SER A 13 -5.46 14.16 0.30
C SER A 13 -6.32 14.16 -0.96
N ARG A 14 -7.09 15.23 -1.16
CA ARG A 14 -7.92 15.38 -2.36
C ARG A 14 -7.10 15.28 -3.64
N GLY A 15 -5.91 15.88 -3.68
CA GLY A 15 -5.00 15.76 -4.82
C GLY A 15 -4.61 14.32 -5.13
N SER A 16 -4.34 13.53 -4.11
CA SER A 16 -4.04 12.09 -4.28
C SER A 16 -5.26 11.29 -4.72
N GLN A 17 -6.43 11.62 -4.24
CA GLN A 17 -7.69 10.98 -4.65
C GLN A 17 -7.98 11.25 -6.13
N LEU A 18 -7.80 12.48 -6.58
CA LEU A 18 -7.96 12.85 -7.99
C LEU A 18 -6.90 12.18 -8.88
N GLY A 19 -5.66 12.09 -8.39
CA GLY A 19 -4.59 11.38 -9.07
C GLY A 19 -4.90 9.89 -9.26
N ALA A 20 -5.54 9.25 -8.30
CA ALA A 20 -5.97 7.86 -8.41
C ALA A 20 -6.97 7.64 -9.55
N TRP A 21 -7.87 8.59 -9.78
CA TRP A 21 -8.81 8.58 -10.91
C TRP A 21 -8.13 8.83 -12.26
N ALA A 22 -7.10 9.67 -12.28
CA ALA A 22 -6.41 10.06 -13.51
C ALA A 22 -5.44 8.99 -14.02
N SER A 23 -4.92 8.14 -13.13
CA SER A 23 -3.87 7.17 -13.46
C SER A 23 -4.43 5.76 -13.67
N ASP A 24 -4.12 5.18 -14.81
CA ASP A 24 -4.21 3.74 -15.03
C ASP A 24 -2.83 3.16 -14.72
N GLN A 25 -2.65 2.74 -13.48
CA GLN A 25 -1.34 2.38 -12.92
C GLN A 25 -0.58 1.39 -13.79
N SER A 26 0.68 1.72 -14.08
CA SER A 26 1.62 0.89 -14.86
C SER A 26 1.25 0.72 -16.35
N SER A 27 0.21 1.37 -16.84
CA SER A 27 -0.07 1.39 -18.27
C SER A 27 0.94 2.28 -19.01
N ILE A 28 1.17 1.98 -20.29
CA ILE A 28 2.03 2.79 -21.14
C ILE A 28 1.28 4.05 -21.57
N ILE A 29 1.92 5.20 -21.39
CA ILE A 29 1.41 6.49 -21.88
C ILE A 29 2.41 7.08 -22.87
N SER A 30 1.92 7.81 -23.87
CA SER A 30 2.76 8.38 -24.91
C SER A 30 3.60 9.58 -24.45
N ALA A 31 3.11 10.34 -23.48
CA ALA A 31 3.78 11.50 -22.91
C ALA A 31 3.18 11.90 -21.56
N ARG A 32 3.94 12.67 -20.77
CA ARG A 32 3.46 13.22 -19.50
C ARG A 32 2.21 14.10 -19.68
N GLY A 33 2.11 14.81 -20.81
CA GLY A 33 0.95 15.67 -21.11
C GLY A 33 -0.39 14.92 -21.12
N VAL A 34 -0.39 13.64 -21.47
CA VAL A 34 -1.59 12.78 -21.41
C VAL A 34 -2.08 12.65 -19.96
N LEU A 35 -1.16 12.42 -19.03
CA LEU A 35 -1.48 12.29 -17.61
C LEU A 35 -1.99 13.62 -17.03
N VAL A 36 -1.35 14.72 -17.37
CA VAL A 36 -1.76 16.07 -16.94
C VAL A 36 -3.17 16.40 -17.46
N SER A 37 -3.45 16.11 -18.73
CA SER A 37 -4.79 16.32 -19.32
C SER A 37 -5.85 15.47 -18.63
N LYS A 38 -5.58 14.22 -18.34
CA LYS A 38 -6.49 13.34 -17.59
C LYS A 38 -6.76 13.88 -16.18
N LEU A 39 -5.75 14.41 -15.51
CA LEU A 39 -5.92 14.99 -14.18
C LEU A 39 -6.85 16.20 -14.23
N GLU A 40 -6.70 17.08 -15.23
CA GLU A 40 -7.59 18.24 -15.41
C GLU A 40 -9.05 17.81 -15.69
N GLU A 41 -9.26 16.81 -16.52
CA GLU A 41 -10.59 16.24 -16.74
C GLU A 41 -11.24 15.72 -15.46
N VAL A 42 -10.46 15.00 -14.64
CA VAL A 42 -10.91 14.46 -13.35
C VAL A 42 -11.23 15.57 -12.37
N LYS A 43 -10.41 16.62 -12.30
CA LYS A 43 -10.66 17.79 -11.48
C LYS A 43 -11.98 18.47 -11.83
N GLN A 44 -12.29 18.60 -13.11
CA GLN A 44 -13.56 19.16 -13.57
C GLN A 44 -14.73 18.25 -13.26
N LYS A 45 -14.58 16.95 -13.45
CA LYS A 45 -15.61 15.95 -13.16
C LYS A 45 -16.03 15.95 -11.69
N PHE A 46 -15.08 16.09 -10.79
CA PHE A 46 -15.30 16.09 -9.33
C PHE A 46 -15.06 17.48 -8.72
N SER A 47 -15.46 18.54 -9.42
CA SER A 47 -15.26 19.92 -8.96
C SER A 47 -16.05 20.27 -7.71
N ALA A 48 -17.15 19.56 -7.43
CA ALA A 48 -17.97 19.76 -6.24
C ALA A 48 -18.13 18.43 -5.48
N GLY A 49 -18.13 18.53 -4.15
CA GLY A 49 -18.33 17.38 -3.27
C GLY A 49 -17.10 16.51 -3.09
N GLU A 50 -17.32 15.35 -2.51
CA GLU A 50 -16.26 14.36 -2.25
C GLU A 50 -15.87 13.61 -3.53
N VAL A 51 -14.58 13.24 -3.61
CA VAL A 51 -14.09 12.36 -4.67
C VAL A 51 -14.46 10.92 -4.32
N PRO A 52 -15.24 10.23 -5.15
CA PRO A 52 -15.65 8.85 -4.85
C PRO A 52 -14.49 7.88 -5.01
N LEU A 53 -14.61 6.72 -4.38
CA LEU A 53 -13.67 5.61 -4.55
C LEU A 53 -13.78 5.06 -5.99
N PRO A 54 -12.66 5.02 -6.77
CA PRO A 54 -12.68 4.36 -8.07
C PRO A 54 -12.94 2.85 -7.92
N SER A 55 -13.72 2.27 -8.83
CA SER A 55 -14.03 0.83 -8.81
C SER A 55 -12.79 -0.05 -8.98
N PHE A 56 -11.76 0.47 -9.65
CA PHE A 56 -10.51 -0.23 -9.93
C PHE A 56 -9.45 -0.04 -8.84
N TRP A 57 -9.75 0.77 -7.81
CA TRP A 57 -8.77 1.10 -6.76
C TRP A 57 -8.94 0.19 -5.55
N GLY A 58 -7.83 -0.31 -5.04
CA GLY A 58 -7.82 -1.19 -3.89
C GLY A 58 -6.40 -1.39 -3.35
N GLY A 59 -6.21 -2.45 -2.61
CA GLY A 59 -4.92 -2.82 -2.04
C GLY A 59 -4.86 -4.30 -1.72
N TYR A 60 -3.71 -4.70 -1.24
CA TYR A 60 -3.45 -6.07 -0.80
C TYR A 60 -3.20 -6.10 0.69
N ARG A 61 -3.68 -7.14 1.35
CA ARG A 61 -3.32 -7.46 2.74
C ARG A 61 -2.38 -8.65 2.70
N LEU A 62 -1.18 -8.47 3.25
CA LEU A 62 -0.26 -9.56 3.49
C LEU A 62 -0.49 -10.10 4.91
N GLU A 63 -0.76 -11.38 5.03
CA GLU A 63 -0.81 -12.08 6.31
C GLU A 63 0.47 -12.92 6.42
N PRO A 64 1.42 -12.52 7.27
CA PRO A 64 2.67 -13.23 7.37
C PRO A 64 2.50 -14.55 8.14
N GLU A 65 3.15 -15.61 7.67
CA GLU A 65 3.29 -16.87 8.39
C GLU A 65 4.59 -16.90 9.19
N SER A 66 5.59 -16.13 8.74
CA SER A 66 6.86 -15.96 9.44
C SER A 66 7.36 -14.53 9.26
N MET A 67 8.12 -14.07 10.23
CA MET A 67 8.81 -12.77 10.21
C MET A 67 10.18 -12.93 10.85
N GLU A 68 11.17 -12.21 10.35
CA GLU A 68 12.49 -12.16 10.95
C GLU A 68 12.86 -10.71 11.26
N PHE A 69 13.34 -10.47 12.46
CA PHE A 69 13.80 -9.17 12.90
C PHE A 69 15.30 -9.21 13.15
N TRP A 70 16.02 -8.26 12.59
CA TRP A 70 17.46 -8.11 12.71
C TRP A 70 17.81 -6.87 13.50
N GLN A 71 18.78 -7.02 14.42
CA GLN A 71 19.44 -5.91 15.09
C GLN A 71 20.93 -6.01 14.82
N SER A 72 21.51 -5.02 14.17
CA SER A 72 22.94 -4.98 13.89
C SER A 72 23.76 -4.90 15.18
N GLN A 73 24.77 -5.73 15.26
CA GLN A 73 25.76 -5.75 16.33
C GLN A 73 27.17 -5.76 15.73
N SER A 74 28.18 -5.45 16.55
CA SER A 74 29.58 -5.48 16.13
C SER A 74 30.05 -6.91 15.82
N ASP A 75 31.10 -7.01 14.99
CA ASP A 75 31.74 -8.28 14.63
C ASP A 75 30.81 -9.30 13.95
N ARG A 76 29.79 -8.83 13.26
CA ARG A 76 28.80 -9.68 12.60
C ARG A 76 27.98 -10.60 13.53
N LEU A 77 28.03 -10.36 14.83
CA LEU A 77 27.24 -11.10 15.82
C LEU A 77 25.86 -10.45 15.98
N HIS A 78 25.15 -10.30 14.88
CA HIS A 78 23.84 -9.68 14.82
C HIS A 78 22.79 -10.48 15.59
N ASP A 79 21.87 -9.77 16.21
CA ASP A 79 20.70 -10.41 16.81
C ASP A 79 19.67 -10.70 15.71
N ARG A 80 19.19 -11.93 15.68
CA ARG A 80 18.15 -12.38 14.76
C ARG A 80 17.06 -13.08 15.52
N PHE A 81 15.83 -12.63 15.36
CA PHE A 81 14.65 -13.25 15.95
C PHE A 81 13.67 -13.65 14.86
N GLU A 82 13.32 -14.92 14.82
CA GLU A 82 12.33 -15.44 13.93
C GLU A 82 11.01 -15.65 14.67
N TYR A 83 9.94 -15.13 14.10
CA TYR A 83 8.58 -15.33 14.55
C TYR A 83 7.90 -16.27 13.56
N THR A 84 7.39 -17.40 14.05
CA THR A 84 6.61 -18.35 13.25
C THR A 84 5.28 -18.62 13.92
N ARG A 85 4.27 -18.98 13.13
CA ARG A 85 2.98 -19.38 13.69
C ARG A 85 2.97 -20.88 13.98
N ASP A 86 2.45 -21.25 15.17
CA ASP A 86 2.20 -22.64 15.49
C ASP A 86 0.84 -23.12 14.94
N ALA A 87 0.48 -24.37 15.23
CA ALA A 87 -0.77 -24.96 14.78
C ALA A 87 -2.04 -24.24 15.32
N ASN A 88 -1.92 -23.51 16.42
CA ASN A 88 -3.01 -22.72 17.02
C ASN A 88 -3.05 -21.28 16.49
N GLY A 89 -2.12 -20.90 15.61
CA GLY A 89 -2.01 -19.53 15.09
C GLY A 89 -1.28 -18.57 16.02
N ASP A 90 -0.70 -19.05 17.11
CA ASP A 90 0.09 -18.24 18.04
C ASP A 90 1.53 -18.07 17.54
N TRP A 91 2.13 -16.91 17.86
CA TRP A 91 3.50 -16.62 17.49
C TRP A 91 4.50 -17.33 18.41
N VAL A 92 5.42 -18.04 17.80
CA VAL A 92 6.57 -18.66 18.47
C VAL A 92 7.81 -17.88 18.08
N ILE A 93 8.60 -17.49 19.07
CA ILE A 93 9.80 -16.67 18.87
C ILE A 93 11.03 -17.54 19.09
N ALA A 94 11.97 -17.50 18.16
CA ALA A 94 13.25 -18.17 18.26
C ALA A 94 14.39 -17.20 17.93
N ARG A 95 15.48 -17.29 18.67
CA ARG A 95 16.71 -16.58 18.31
C ARG A 95 17.48 -17.42 17.30
N LEU A 96 17.88 -16.80 16.20
CA LEU A 96 18.69 -17.44 15.18
C LEU A 96 20.16 -17.03 15.31
N SER A 97 21.06 -17.96 14.99
CA SER A 97 22.47 -17.64 14.83
C SER A 97 22.68 -16.76 13.59
N PRO A 98 23.49 -15.71 13.71
CA PRO A 98 23.79 -14.81 12.60
C PRO A 98 24.59 -15.46 11.49
#